data_2867e44b379bd3fbe181b5d5f5a94838
#
_entry.id   2867e44b379bd3fbe181b5d5f5a94838
#
_cell.length_a   1.000
_cell.length_b   1.000
_cell.length_c   1.000
_cell.angle_alpha   90.00
_cell.angle_beta   90.00
_cell.angle_gamma   90.00
#
_symmetry.space_group_name_H-M   'P 1'
#
loop_
_entity.id
_entity.type
_entity.pdbx_description
1 polymer ?
#
loop_
_entity_poly.entity_id
_entity_poly.type
_entity_poly.pdbx_seq_one_letter_code
_entity_poly.pdbx_strand_id
1 'polypeptide(L)'
;MQLQHNLGMDLVRCTEAAALRAARFMGRGDKIAADQAAVDAMRYTLEGVSMEGVVVIGEGEKDEAPMLYTGERVGSGEGPAVDIAVDPVEGTTLLAEGMPGAIAVVAIAERGTLYNWSGIAYMDKLAVGEAARGAIDINASVAENIRSVAKALKKQVEDVTVVVLDRPRHRDLIRQIRETGARIKMILHGDVSAGVMTAIEDPPADILMGIGGAPEAVITACALKCVGGEIQCKLWPRNDEERALAQVQNLDLGKVYMTNDLVRGENVFFAATGLTDGEFLRGVRYYGGGARTHSVVMRLASGTMRFIESHHRWDKLMRISELQYDRRGNGK
;
A
#
# COMPACT_ATOMS: atom_id res chain seq x y z
N MET A 1 10.27 23.29 -21.17
CA MET A 1 9.69 22.20 -20.37
C MET A 1 10.86 21.57 -19.61
N GLN A 2 11.00 21.86 -18.31
CA GLN A 2 12.02 21.18 -17.49
C GLN A 2 11.63 19.72 -17.34
N LEU A 3 12.57 18.79 -17.57
CA LEU A 3 12.39 17.38 -17.25
C LEU A 3 12.15 17.25 -15.74
N GLN A 4 10.95 16.84 -15.36
CA GLN A 4 10.64 16.59 -13.96
C GLN A 4 11.48 15.41 -13.44
N HIS A 5 12.00 15.53 -12.22
CA HIS A 5 12.72 14.45 -11.56
C HIS A 5 11.85 13.19 -11.49
N ASN A 6 12.40 12.04 -11.88
CA ASN A 6 11.67 10.77 -11.87
C ASN A 6 12.25 9.85 -10.80
N LEU A 7 11.64 9.87 -9.62
CA LEU A 7 12.06 9.07 -8.47
C LEU A 7 11.61 7.61 -8.53
N GLY A 8 10.82 7.21 -9.55
CA GLY A 8 10.17 5.92 -9.57
C GLY A 8 11.12 4.73 -9.38
N MET A 9 12.30 4.71 -10.05
CA MET A 9 13.26 3.62 -9.90
C MET A 9 13.97 3.63 -8.54
N ASP A 10 14.18 4.80 -7.95
CA ASP A 10 14.75 4.88 -6.60
C ASP A 10 13.77 4.32 -5.57
N LEU A 11 12.47 4.59 -5.71
CA LEU A 11 11.44 3.99 -4.86
C LEU A 11 11.33 2.47 -5.03
N VAL A 12 11.47 1.95 -6.26
CA VAL A 12 11.55 0.50 -6.49
C VAL A 12 12.73 -0.10 -5.72
N ARG A 13 13.91 0.53 -5.76
CA ARG A 13 15.09 0.07 -5.00
C ARG A 13 14.83 0.05 -3.49
N CYS A 14 14.06 1.00 -2.95
CA CYS A 14 13.68 1.03 -1.53
C CYS A 14 12.79 -0.16 -1.16
N THR A 15 11.75 -0.43 -1.96
CA THR A 15 10.85 -1.57 -1.72
C THR A 15 11.53 -2.92 -1.98
N GLU A 16 12.44 -3.02 -2.97
CA GLU A 16 13.26 -4.20 -3.21
C GLU A 16 14.22 -4.49 -2.02
N ALA A 17 14.84 -3.45 -1.45
CA ALA A 17 15.72 -3.61 -0.30
C ALA A 17 14.96 -4.16 0.91
N ALA A 18 13.78 -3.61 1.21
CA ALA A 18 12.89 -4.11 2.25
C ALA A 18 12.51 -5.58 1.99
N ALA A 19 12.04 -5.88 0.77
CA ALA A 19 11.61 -7.22 0.38
C ALA A 19 12.75 -8.25 0.47
N LEU A 20 13.95 -7.93 -0.02
CA LEU A 20 15.12 -8.81 0.03
C LEU A 20 15.58 -9.11 1.46
N ARG A 21 15.31 -8.23 2.42
CA ARG A 21 15.67 -8.44 3.82
C ARG A 21 14.58 -9.18 4.57
N ALA A 22 13.33 -8.72 4.46
CA ALA A 22 12.20 -9.24 5.22
C ALA A 22 11.72 -10.62 4.75
N ALA A 23 11.73 -10.91 3.44
CA ALA A 23 11.25 -12.20 2.91
C ALA A 23 12.06 -13.41 3.41
N ARG A 24 13.25 -13.21 4.00
CA ARG A 24 14.01 -14.27 4.69
C ARG A 24 13.32 -14.77 5.96
N PHE A 25 12.40 -14.01 6.50
CA PHE A 25 11.61 -14.35 7.69
C PHE A 25 10.29 -15.05 7.35
N MET A 26 10.00 -15.27 6.06
CA MET A 26 8.78 -15.94 5.63
C MET A 26 8.61 -17.30 6.34
N GLY A 27 7.44 -17.47 6.99
CA GLY A 27 7.07 -18.71 7.67
C GLY A 27 7.84 -19.00 8.96
N ARG A 28 8.52 -18.00 9.56
CA ARG A 28 9.30 -18.19 10.80
C ARG A 28 8.57 -17.79 12.07
N GLY A 29 7.35 -17.24 11.96
CA GLY A 29 6.56 -16.78 13.09
C GLY A 29 7.06 -15.50 13.78
N ASP A 30 8.20 -14.96 13.36
CA ASP A 30 8.84 -13.79 13.97
C ASP A 30 8.47 -12.50 13.21
N LYS A 31 7.34 -11.91 13.60
CA LYS A 31 6.81 -10.68 13.01
C LYS A 31 7.72 -9.49 13.26
N ILE A 32 8.24 -9.36 14.47
CA ILE A 32 9.06 -8.22 14.88
C ILE A 32 10.38 -8.20 14.11
N ALA A 33 11.07 -9.33 14.03
CA ALA A 33 12.33 -9.41 13.28
C ALA A 33 12.12 -9.22 11.76
N ALA A 34 10.99 -9.69 11.22
CA ALA A 34 10.64 -9.49 9.82
C ALA A 34 10.43 -8.01 9.50
N ASP A 35 9.64 -7.34 10.34
CA ASP A 35 9.32 -5.93 10.22
C ASP A 35 10.56 -5.05 10.37
N GLN A 36 11.34 -5.25 11.44
CA GLN A 36 12.59 -4.52 11.67
C GLN A 36 13.57 -4.67 10.50
N ALA A 37 13.69 -5.87 9.91
CA ALA A 37 14.58 -6.08 8.77
C ALA A 37 14.13 -5.31 7.52
N ALA A 38 12.82 -5.13 7.32
CA ALA A 38 12.26 -4.32 6.24
C ALA A 38 12.47 -2.83 6.48
N VAL A 39 12.13 -2.36 7.69
CA VAL A 39 12.28 -0.96 8.11
C VAL A 39 13.73 -0.50 7.95
N ASP A 40 14.70 -1.24 8.50
CA ASP A 40 16.12 -0.92 8.40
C ASP A 40 16.57 -0.79 6.94
N ALA A 41 16.15 -1.72 6.09
CA ALA A 41 16.56 -1.74 4.69
C ALA A 41 15.91 -0.62 3.87
N MET A 42 14.62 -0.38 4.07
CA MET A 42 13.91 0.68 3.39
C MET A 42 14.44 2.05 3.78
N ARG A 43 14.59 2.29 5.07
CA ARG A 43 15.09 3.55 5.61
C ARG A 43 16.50 3.85 5.10
N TYR A 44 17.43 2.88 5.19
CA TYR A 44 18.78 3.03 4.67
C TYR A 44 18.80 3.39 3.18
N THR A 45 17.93 2.76 2.39
CA THR A 45 17.90 3.00 0.94
C THR A 45 17.25 4.36 0.62
N LEU A 46 16.25 4.77 1.38
CA LEU A 46 15.62 6.09 1.26
C LEU A 46 16.60 7.23 1.50
N GLU A 47 17.58 7.10 2.42
CA GLU A 47 18.60 8.13 2.66
C GLU A 47 19.41 8.50 1.42
N GLY A 48 19.60 7.55 0.51
CA GLY A 48 20.33 7.76 -0.74
C GLY A 48 19.50 8.35 -1.88
N VAL A 49 18.20 8.59 -1.69
CA VAL A 49 17.32 9.14 -2.73
C VAL A 49 17.43 10.65 -2.75
N SER A 50 17.59 11.23 -3.95
CA SER A 50 17.69 12.70 -4.14
C SER A 50 16.33 13.35 -3.95
N MET A 51 15.94 13.57 -2.70
CA MET A 51 14.72 14.25 -2.28
C MET A 51 14.86 14.84 -0.87
N GLU A 52 14.01 15.82 -0.55
CA GLU A 52 13.75 16.26 0.82
C GLU A 52 12.45 15.60 1.30
N GLY A 53 12.55 14.36 1.80
CA GLY A 53 11.41 13.58 2.22
C GLY A 53 11.00 13.86 3.67
N VAL A 54 9.68 13.82 3.95
CA VAL A 54 9.13 13.72 5.31
C VAL A 54 8.11 12.57 5.33
N VAL A 55 8.30 11.63 6.24
CA VAL A 55 7.34 10.56 6.46
C VAL A 55 6.09 11.15 7.11
N VAL A 56 4.94 11.07 6.45
CA VAL A 56 3.64 11.49 6.98
C VAL A 56 2.78 10.29 7.38
N ILE A 57 3.06 9.13 6.79
CA ILE A 57 2.51 7.83 7.14
C ILE A 57 3.66 6.82 7.18
N GLY A 58 3.86 6.17 8.33
CA GLY A 58 4.97 5.25 8.56
C GLY A 58 4.66 4.29 9.70
N GLU A 59 5.69 3.80 10.39
CA GLU A 59 5.64 2.73 11.40
C GLU A 59 5.05 3.14 12.77
N GLY A 60 4.55 4.34 12.91
CA GLY A 60 3.97 4.87 14.14
C GLY A 60 4.54 6.23 14.54
N GLU A 61 4.39 6.55 15.82
CA GLU A 61 4.89 7.81 16.39
C GLU A 61 6.37 7.67 16.78
N LYS A 62 7.08 8.82 16.90
CA LYS A 62 8.52 8.89 17.18
C LYS A 62 8.97 8.08 18.41
N ASP A 63 8.14 8.02 19.43
CA ASP A 63 8.45 7.33 20.69
C ASP A 63 8.14 5.83 20.66
N GLU A 64 7.39 5.37 19.65
CA GLU A 64 6.98 3.98 19.45
C GLU A 64 7.80 3.27 18.37
N ALA A 65 8.19 3.99 17.31
CA ALA A 65 8.96 3.48 16.19
C ALA A 65 10.33 4.15 16.13
N PRO A 66 11.44 3.39 16.15
CA PRO A 66 12.79 3.96 16.09
C PRO A 66 13.14 4.56 14.73
N MET A 67 12.48 4.14 13.66
CA MET A 67 12.72 4.54 12.28
C MET A 67 11.42 4.58 11.48
N LEU A 68 11.39 5.38 10.42
CA LEU A 68 10.25 5.62 9.54
C LEU A 68 8.98 6.06 10.29
N TYR A 69 9.17 6.77 11.41
CA TYR A 69 8.08 7.32 12.20
C TYR A 69 7.49 8.58 11.52
N THR A 70 6.27 8.90 11.87
CA THR A 70 5.61 10.13 11.39
C THR A 70 6.41 11.37 11.79
N GLY A 71 6.80 12.17 10.79
CA GLY A 71 7.65 13.36 10.94
C GLY A 71 9.15 13.12 10.70
N GLU A 72 9.61 11.87 10.52
CA GLU A 72 11.01 11.58 10.20
C GLU A 72 11.38 12.19 8.84
N ARG A 73 12.58 12.78 8.77
CA ARG A 73 13.17 13.26 7.53
C ARG A 73 14.05 12.19 6.92
N VAL A 74 13.85 11.93 5.64
CA VAL A 74 14.61 10.96 4.84
C VAL A 74 14.93 11.52 3.46
N GLY A 75 15.86 10.89 2.76
CA GLY A 75 16.41 11.41 1.51
C GLY A 75 17.73 12.14 1.71
N SER A 76 18.42 12.47 0.62
CA SER A 76 19.71 13.16 0.67
C SER A 76 19.65 14.61 1.17
N GLY A 77 18.45 15.17 1.30
CA GLY A 77 18.23 16.59 1.59
C GLY A 77 18.37 17.48 0.34
N GLU A 78 18.59 16.91 -0.82
CA GLU A 78 18.67 17.60 -2.10
C GLU A 78 17.59 17.07 -3.05
N GLY A 79 16.92 17.94 -3.79
CA GLY A 79 15.90 17.58 -4.76
C GLY A 79 14.49 18.04 -4.37
N PRO A 80 13.42 17.38 -4.87
CA PRO A 80 12.06 17.82 -4.59
C PRO A 80 11.67 17.57 -3.14
N ALA A 81 10.94 18.53 -2.54
CA ALA A 81 10.32 18.37 -1.24
C ALA A 81 9.06 17.50 -1.37
N VAL A 82 9.02 16.40 -0.64
CA VAL A 82 7.93 15.39 -0.75
C VAL A 82 7.42 14.92 0.61
N ASP A 83 6.14 14.57 0.64
CA ASP A 83 5.54 13.74 1.66
C ASP A 83 5.72 12.26 1.29
N ILE A 84 5.94 11.42 2.28
CA ILE A 84 6.18 9.98 2.11
C ILE A 84 5.17 9.20 2.94
N ALA A 85 4.56 8.20 2.32
CA ALA A 85 3.76 7.17 2.98
C ALA A 85 4.42 5.82 2.74
N VAL A 86 4.74 5.10 3.81
CA VAL A 86 5.41 3.78 3.74
C VAL A 86 4.69 2.74 4.59
N ASP A 87 4.76 1.52 4.13
CA ASP A 87 4.56 0.30 4.91
C ASP A 87 5.61 -0.72 4.44
N PRO A 88 6.70 -0.90 5.18
CA PRO A 88 7.78 -1.81 4.81
C PRO A 88 7.34 -3.27 4.73
N VAL A 89 6.30 -3.68 5.47
CA VAL A 89 5.71 -5.02 5.44
C VAL A 89 4.19 -4.95 5.56
N GLU A 90 3.52 -4.49 4.51
CA GLU A 90 2.06 -4.61 4.40
C GLU A 90 1.67 -6.09 4.43
N GLY A 91 1.01 -6.48 5.52
CA GLY A 91 0.70 -7.88 5.79
C GLY A 91 1.78 -8.64 6.57
N THR A 92 2.33 -8.07 7.65
CA THR A 92 3.35 -8.68 8.51
C THR A 92 2.98 -10.10 8.97
N THR A 93 1.69 -10.31 9.28
CA THR A 93 1.19 -11.66 9.64
C THR A 93 1.31 -12.64 8.47
N LEU A 94 1.00 -12.21 7.24
CA LEU A 94 1.12 -13.07 6.05
C LEU A 94 2.57 -13.53 5.86
N LEU A 95 3.51 -12.60 5.98
CA LEU A 95 4.94 -12.92 5.87
C LEU A 95 5.38 -13.89 6.97
N ALA A 96 5.05 -13.60 8.22
CA ALA A 96 5.49 -14.42 9.36
C ALA A 96 4.93 -15.85 9.32
N GLU A 97 3.68 -16.01 8.87
CA GLU A 97 3.00 -17.30 8.73
C GLU A 97 3.27 -17.99 7.38
N GLY A 98 4.04 -17.37 6.48
CA GLY A 98 4.33 -17.92 5.14
C GLY A 98 3.13 -17.93 4.21
N MET A 99 2.17 -17.04 4.44
CA MET A 99 0.95 -16.90 3.64
C MET A 99 1.17 -15.94 2.45
N PRO A 100 0.37 -16.06 1.39
CA PRO A 100 0.52 -15.22 0.20
C PRO A 100 0.04 -13.78 0.40
N GLY A 101 0.63 -12.84 -0.35
CA GLY A 101 0.10 -11.50 -0.54
C GLY A 101 0.78 -10.38 0.27
N ALA A 102 1.85 -10.66 1.04
CA ALA A 102 2.64 -9.61 1.69
C ALA A 102 3.47 -8.83 0.68
N ILE A 103 3.50 -7.49 0.82
CA ILE A 103 4.26 -6.57 -0.03
C ILE A 103 5.02 -5.53 0.81
N ALA A 104 6.08 -4.96 0.27
CA ALA A 104 6.69 -3.72 0.76
C ALA A 104 6.20 -2.57 -0.12
N VAL A 105 5.81 -1.44 0.46
CA VAL A 105 5.22 -0.34 -0.29
C VAL A 105 5.74 1.02 0.15
N VAL A 106 5.89 1.92 -0.84
CA VAL A 106 6.19 3.35 -0.63
C VAL A 106 5.40 4.18 -1.63
N ALA A 107 4.82 5.27 -1.16
CA ALA A 107 4.20 6.28 -2.01
C ALA A 107 4.78 7.66 -1.64
N ILE A 108 4.93 8.53 -2.63
CA ILE A 108 5.35 9.92 -2.44
C ILE A 108 4.45 10.88 -3.22
N ALA A 109 4.27 12.07 -2.68
CA ALA A 109 3.62 13.18 -3.34
C ALA A 109 4.32 14.49 -2.96
N GLU A 110 3.97 15.62 -3.57
CA GLU A 110 4.50 16.93 -3.18
C GLU A 110 4.26 17.20 -1.70
N ARG A 111 5.18 17.91 -1.08
CA ARG A 111 5.10 18.28 0.34
C ARG A 111 3.76 18.93 0.70
N GLY A 112 3.12 18.40 1.77
CA GLY A 112 1.86 18.89 2.33
C GLY A 112 0.64 18.47 1.53
N THR A 113 0.74 17.50 0.62
CA THR A 113 -0.38 17.06 -0.21
C THR A 113 -0.97 15.70 0.16
N LEU A 114 -0.28 14.89 0.94
CA LEU A 114 -0.87 13.67 1.51
C LEU A 114 -1.76 14.02 2.70
N TYR A 115 -2.83 13.25 2.88
CA TYR A 115 -3.71 13.38 4.03
C TYR A 115 -2.92 13.10 5.32
N ASN A 116 -2.97 14.07 6.23
CA ASN A 116 -2.35 13.91 7.54
C ASN A 116 -3.28 13.11 8.46
N TRP A 117 -2.78 12.04 9.01
CA TRP A 117 -3.54 11.14 9.85
C TRP A 117 -4.10 11.85 11.10
N SER A 118 -5.40 11.63 11.35
CA SER A 118 -6.16 12.30 12.41
C SER A 118 -6.11 11.58 13.77
N GLY A 119 -5.40 10.46 13.88
CA GLY A 119 -5.43 9.59 15.06
C GLY A 119 -6.58 8.57 15.08
N ILE A 120 -7.53 8.64 14.14
CA ILE A 120 -8.55 7.60 13.94
C ILE A 120 -7.94 6.48 13.09
N ALA A 121 -7.74 5.31 13.69
CA ALA A 121 -6.95 4.24 13.08
C ALA A 121 -7.57 3.61 11.84
N TYR A 122 -8.90 3.64 11.69
CA TYR A 122 -9.59 2.97 10.59
C TYR A 122 -10.45 3.92 9.76
N MET A 123 -10.64 3.51 8.51
CA MET A 123 -11.62 4.08 7.58
C MET A 123 -12.48 2.98 6.99
N ASP A 124 -13.78 3.25 6.80
CA ASP A 124 -14.62 2.51 5.86
C ASP A 124 -14.22 2.92 4.44
N LYS A 125 -14.08 1.97 3.53
CA LYS A 125 -13.45 2.16 2.22
C LYS A 125 -14.28 1.51 1.11
N LEU A 126 -14.44 2.24 0.00
CA LEU A 126 -14.81 1.69 -1.30
C LEU A 126 -13.73 2.07 -2.31
N ALA A 127 -13.21 1.09 -3.10
CA ALA A 127 -12.22 1.38 -4.12
C ALA A 127 -12.49 0.59 -5.40
N VAL A 128 -12.28 1.26 -6.56
CA VAL A 128 -12.49 0.70 -7.90
C VAL A 128 -11.40 1.18 -8.85
N GLY A 129 -11.18 0.43 -9.93
CA GLY A 129 -10.34 0.85 -11.05
C GLY A 129 -11.01 1.92 -11.93
N GLU A 130 -10.24 2.44 -12.91
CA GLU A 130 -10.64 3.52 -13.83
C GLU A 130 -11.96 3.23 -14.53
N ALA A 131 -12.18 2.00 -15.00
CA ALA A 131 -13.36 1.60 -15.75
C ALA A 131 -14.68 1.70 -14.95
N ALA A 132 -14.60 1.69 -13.61
CA ALA A 132 -15.73 1.85 -12.70
C ALA A 132 -15.70 3.18 -11.92
N ARG A 133 -14.81 4.10 -12.28
CA ARG A 133 -14.73 5.43 -11.65
C ARG A 133 -16.05 6.18 -11.78
N GLY A 134 -16.50 6.78 -10.67
CA GLY A 134 -17.79 7.47 -10.58
C GLY A 134 -19.00 6.54 -10.43
N ALA A 135 -18.79 5.22 -10.33
CA ALA A 135 -19.84 4.25 -10.14
C ALA A 135 -20.08 3.86 -8.68
N ILE A 136 -19.28 4.38 -7.74
CA ILE A 136 -19.38 4.08 -6.30
C ILE A 136 -19.88 5.29 -5.52
N ASP A 137 -20.64 5.01 -4.45
CA ASP A 137 -21.05 5.98 -3.43
C ASP A 137 -21.03 5.27 -2.06
N ILE A 138 -20.13 5.69 -1.18
CA ILE A 138 -19.98 5.10 0.17
C ILE A 138 -21.22 5.33 1.06
N ASN A 139 -22.14 6.24 0.67
CA ASN A 139 -23.41 6.45 1.36
C ASN A 139 -24.54 5.56 0.82
N ALA A 140 -24.36 4.96 -0.35
CA ALA A 140 -25.33 4.05 -0.93
C ALA A 140 -25.21 2.63 -0.31
N SER A 141 -26.23 1.82 -0.53
CA SER A 141 -26.22 0.44 -0.08
C SER A 141 -25.17 -0.41 -0.82
N VAL A 142 -24.75 -1.51 -0.21
CA VAL A 142 -23.85 -2.50 -0.82
C VAL A 142 -24.40 -2.96 -2.18
N ALA A 143 -25.70 -3.26 -2.24
CA ALA A 143 -26.35 -3.73 -3.46
C ALA A 143 -26.39 -2.67 -4.58
N GLU A 144 -26.58 -1.40 -4.25
CA GLU A 144 -26.53 -0.31 -5.21
C GLU A 144 -25.13 -0.14 -5.78
N ASN A 145 -24.09 -0.14 -4.93
CA ASN A 145 -22.70 -0.05 -5.37
C ASN A 145 -22.32 -1.20 -6.31
N ILE A 146 -22.65 -2.44 -5.94
CA ILE A 146 -22.33 -3.61 -6.78
C ILE A 146 -23.03 -3.53 -8.13
N ARG A 147 -24.34 -3.16 -8.18
CA ARG A 147 -25.05 -2.98 -9.44
C ARG A 147 -24.46 -1.86 -10.31
N SER A 148 -24.08 -0.75 -9.70
CA SER A 148 -23.47 0.38 -10.40
C SER A 148 -22.12 -0.01 -11.00
N VAL A 149 -21.29 -0.72 -10.25
CA VAL A 149 -19.99 -1.25 -10.74
C VAL A 149 -20.23 -2.28 -11.85
N ALA A 150 -21.16 -3.23 -11.67
CA ALA A 150 -21.52 -4.20 -12.71
C ALA A 150 -21.90 -3.51 -14.03
N LYS A 151 -22.77 -2.46 -13.95
CA LYS A 151 -23.17 -1.67 -15.09
C LYS A 151 -22.00 -0.96 -15.76
N ALA A 152 -21.11 -0.31 -14.97
CA ALA A 152 -19.93 0.41 -15.48
C ALA A 152 -18.98 -0.54 -16.20
N LEU A 153 -18.76 -1.72 -15.64
CA LEU A 153 -17.88 -2.76 -16.20
C LEU A 153 -18.56 -3.62 -17.29
N LYS A 154 -19.85 -3.41 -17.55
CA LYS A 154 -20.65 -4.23 -18.49
C LYS A 154 -20.65 -5.72 -18.13
N LYS A 155 -20.63 -6.02 -16.83
CA LYS A 155 -20.71 -7.37 -16.25
C LYS A 155 -22.13 -7.66 -15.73
N GLN A 156 -22.46 -8.96 -15.57
CA GLN A 156 -23.57 -9.34 -14.71
C GLN A 156 -23.15 -9.18 -13.24
N VAL A 157 -24.11 -9.01 -12.32
CA VAL A 157 -23.81 -8.89 -10.88
C VAL A 157 -23.04 -10.11 -10.37
N GLU A 158 -23.38 -11.29 -10.83
CA GLU A 158 -22.79 -12.58 -10.49
C GLU A 158 -21.32 -12.70 -10.96
N ASP A 159 -20.89 -11.87 -11.90
CA ASP A 159 -19.52 -11.82 -12.40
C ASP A 159 -18.67 -10.76 -11.68
N VAL A 160 -19.30 -9.87 -10.89
CA VAL A 160 -18.58 -8.89 -10.08
C VAL A 160 -17.89 -9.59 -8.91
N THR A 161 -16.60 -9.33 -8.72
CA THR A 161 -15.82 -9.82 -7.59
C THR A 161 -15.56 -8.70 -6.60
N VAL A 162 -16.09 -8.84 -5.39
CA VAL A 162 -15.84 -7.93 -4.27
C VAL A 162 -14.70 -8.49 -3.42
N VAL A 163 -13.63 -7.72 -3.22
CA VAL A 163 -12.58 -8.09 -2.25
C VAL A 163 -12.89 -7.46 -0.89
N VAL A 164 -12.78 -8.26 0.17
CA VAL A 164 -13.10 -7.85 1.54
C VAL A 164 -12.18 -8.54 2.54
N LEU A 165 -11.77 -7.80 3.60
CA LEU A 165 -11.00 -8.37 4.72
C LEU A 165 -11.89 -9.33 5.55
N ASP A 166 -11.40 -10.53 5.81
CA ASP A 166 -12.02 -11.47 6.75
C ASP A 166 -11.83 -10.99 8.19
N ARG A 167 -12.79 -10.22 8.66
CA ARG A 167 -12.82 -9.68 10.01
C ARG A 167 -14.23 -9.78 10.60
N PRO A 168 -14.38 -10.00 11.91
CA PRO A 168 -15.69 -10.05 12.57
C PRO A 168 -16.57 -8.83 12.27
N ARG A 169 -15.98 -7.64 12.12
CA ARG A 169 -16.69 -6.40 11.79
C ARG A 169 -17.31 -6.38 10.39
N HIS A 170 -16.88 -7.27 9.50
CA HIS A 170 -17.41 -7.38 8.13
C HIS A 170 -18.48 -8.45 7.94
N ARG A 171 -18.90 -9.18 8.97
CA ARG A 171 -19.90 -10.26 8.84
C ARG A 171 -21.18 -9.80 8.16
N ASP A 172 -21.67 -8.62 8.53
CA ASP A 172 -22.88 -8.06 7.93
C ASP A 172 -22.66 -7.60 6.48
N LEU A 173 -21.53 -6.93 6.20
CA LEU A 173 -21.12 -6.57 4.85
C LEU A 173 -21.03 -7.82 3.95
N ILE A 174 -20.38 -8.88 4.42
CA ILE A 174 -20.23 -10.14 3.68
C ILE A 174 -21.60 -10.77 3.40
N ARG A 175 -22.53 -10.74 4.37
CA ARG A 175 -23.90 -11.22 4.18
C ARG A 175 -24.61 -10.41 3.08
N GLN A 176 -24.54 -9.07 3.15
CA GLN A 176 -25.15 -8.18 2.16
C GLN A 176 -24.59 -8.41 0.75
N ILE A 177 -23.27 -8.60 0.61
CA ILE A 177 -22.66 -8.90 -0.70
C ILE A 177 -23.22 -10.23 -1.25
N ARG A 178 -23.27 -11.29 -0.42
CA ARG A 178 -23.83 -12.61 -0.82
C ARG A 178 -25.27 -12.53 -1.27
N GLU A 179 -26.09 -11.70 -0.63
CA GLU A 179 -27.49 -11.48 -1.00
C GLU A 179 -27.65 -10.85 -2.40
N THR A 180 -26.61 -10.17 -2.93
CA THR A 180 -26.64 -9.65 -4.31
C THR A 180 -26.35 -10.71 -5.36
N GLY A 181 -25.76 -11.85 -4.99
CA GLY A 181 -25.25 -12.85 -5.92
C GLY A 181 -23.81 -12.61 -6.42
N ALA A 182 -23.17 -11.50 -6.05
CA ALA A 182 -21.80 -11.20 -6.44
C ALA A 182 -20.79 -12.16 -5.79
N ARG A 183 -19.65 -12.33 -6.43
CA ARG A 183 -18.54 -13.14 -5.91
C ARG A 183 -17.78 -12.38 -4.83
N ILE A 184 -17.26 -13.12 -3.85
CA ILE A 184 -16.44 -12.56 -2.79
C ILE A 184 -15.04 -13.16 -2.85
N LYS A 185 -14.04 -12.29 -2.82
CA LYS A 185 -12.65 -12.63 -2.56
C LYS A 185 -12.31 -12.24 -1.12
N MET A 186 -12.17 -13.23 -0.25
CA MET A 186 -11.78 -13.01 1.15
C MET A 186 -10.27 -12.89 1.25
N ILE A 187 -9.78 -11.85 1.93
CA ILE A 187 -8.37 -11.68 2.26
C ILE A 187 -8.18 -11.58 3.77
N LEU A 188 -7.08 -12.13 4.28
CA LEU A 188 -6.80 -12.13 5.71
C LEU A 188 -6.13 -10.82 6.16
N HIS A 189 -5.25 -10.26 5.37
CA HIS A 189 -4.50 -9.04 5.62
C HIS A 189 -4.16 -8.37 4.30
N GLY A 190 -3.68 -7.11 4.32
CA GLY A 190 -3.13 -6.45 3.17
C GLY A 190 -4.20 -5.79 2.28
N ASP A 191 -4.87 -4.75 2.76
CA ASP A 191 -5.91 -4.08 1.98
C ASP A 191 -5.36 -3.06 0.97
N VAL A 192 -4.08 -2.67 1.04
CA VAL A 192 -3.42 -1.86 0.00
C VAL A 192 -3.36 -2.65 -1.30
N SER A 193 -2.79 -3.86 -1.26
CA SER A 193 -2.71 -4.72 -2.45
C SER A 193 -4.09 -5.01 -3.03
N ALA A 194 -5.09 -5.24 -2.16
CA ALA A 194 -6.47 -5.49 -2.55
C ALA A 194 -7.10 -4.30 -3.28
N GLY A 195 -6.89 -3.08 -2.78
CA GLY A 195 -7.37 -1.85 -3.44
C GLY A 195 -6.70 -1.63 -4.79
N VAL A 196 -5.39 -1.82 -4.87
CA VAL A 196 -4.62 -1.65 -6.12
C VAL A 196 -5.01 -2.71 -7.17
N MET A 197 -5.29 -3.95 -6.75
CA MET A 197 -5.75 -5.02 -7.64
C MET A 197 -7.04 -4.70 -8.39
N THR A 198 -7.87 -3.78 -7.90
CA THR A 198 -9.09 -3.35 -8.63
C THR A 198 -8.77 -2.51 -9.88
N ALA A 199 -7.55 -2.01 -10.00
CA ALA A 199 -7.15 -1.02 -11.01
C ALA A 199 -6.02 -1.49 -11.95
N ILE A 200 -5.60 -2.74 -11.86
CA ILE A 200 -4.64 -3.34 -12.81
C ILE A 200 -5.38 -3.93 -14.03
N GLU A 201 -4.63 -4.26 -15.08
CA GLU A 201 -5.15 -4.99 -16.23
C GLU A 201 -5.60 -6.40 -15.80
N ASP A 202 -6.74 -6.87 -16.30
CA ASP A 202 -7.39 -8.14 -15.89
C ASP A 202 -7.52 -8.27 -14.36
N PRO A 203 -8.26 -7.38 -13.71
CA PRO A 203 -8.26 -7.28 -12.26
C PRO A 203 -8.88 -8.54 -11.62
N PRO A 204 -8.22 -9.14 -10.59
CA PRO A 204 -8.77 -10.29 -9.86
C PRO A 204 -9.92 -9.92 -8.92
N ALA A 205 -10.20 -8.63 -8.75
CA ALA A 205 -11.33 -8.08 -8.04
C ALA A 205 -11.78 -6.77 -8.70
N ASP A 206 -13.07 -6.49 -8.70
CA ASP A 206 -13.68 -5.33 -9.33
C ASP A 206 -13.88 -4.16 -8.37
N ILE A 207 -14.08 -4.46 -7.10
CA ILE A 207 -14.32 -3.47 -6.04
C ILE A 207 -13.77 -3.97 -4.72
N LEU A 208 -13.08 -3.09 -3.98
CA LEU A 208 -12.77 -3.27 -2.56
C LEU A 208 -13.88 -2.66 -1.72
N MET A 209 -14.36 -3.40 -0.72
CA MET A 209 -15.32 -2.90 0.27
C MET A 209 -14.87 -3.26 1.69
N GLY A 210 -15.03 -2.32 2.62
CA GLY A 210 -14.93 -2.58 4.05
C GLY A 210 -13.94 -1.70 4.81
N ILE A 211 -13.84 -1.99 6.10
CA ILE A 211 -13.10 -1.19 7.08
C ILE A 211 -11.67 -1.71 7.18
N GLY A 212 -10.70 -0.83 6.90
CA GLY A 212 -9.27 -1.09 7.03
C GLY A 212 -8.53 0.11 7.59
N GLY A 213 -7.21 0.05 7.69
CA GLY A 213 -6.40 1.12 8.25
C GLY A 213 -6.48 2.43 7.47
N ALA A 214 -6.49 3.55 8.19
CA ALA A 214 -6.50 4.87 7.58
C ALA A 214 -5.18 5.19 6.83
N PRO A 215 -4.00 4.80 7.34
CA PRO A 215 -2.74 4.90 6.62
C PRO A 215 -2.77 4.18 5.27
N GLU A 216 -3.26 2.95 5.25
CA GLU A 216 -3.37 2.13 4.05
C GLU A 216 -4.35 2.73 3.02
N ALA A 217 -5.39 3.46 3.48
CA ALA A 217 -6.28 4.19 2.56
C ALA A 217 -5.53 5.26 1.77
N VAL A 218 -4.61 6.01 2.40
CA VAL A 218 -3.81 7.05 1.72
C VAL A 218 -2.82 6.43 0.75
N ILE A 219 -2.14 5.34 1.14
CA ILE A 219 -1.22 4.60 0.25
C ILE A 219 -1.98 4.06 -0.97
N THR A 220 -3.15 3.46 -0.75
CA THR A 220 -4.04 2.97 -1.82
C THR A 220 -4.50 4.12 -2.72
N ALA A 221 -4.87 5.27 -2.15
CA ALA A 221 -5.27 6.45 -2.91
C ALA A 221 -4.16 6.97 -3.84
N CYS A 222 -2.88 6.92 -3.40
CA CYS A 222 -1.73 7.26 -4.23
C CYS A 222 -1.65 6.35 -5.47
N ALA A 223 -1.78 5.04 -5.28
CA ALA A 223 -1.74 4.08 -6.39
C ALA A 223 -2.92 4.28 -7.35
N LEU A 224 -4.14 4.33 -6.81
CA LEU A 224 -5.36 4.51 -7.62
C LEU A 224 -5.35 5.82 -8.39
N LYS A 225 -4.88 6.92 -7.78
CA LYS A 225 -4.74 8.21 -8.47
C LYS A 225 -3.79 8.10 -9.66
N CYS A 226 -2.67 7.36 -9.54
CA CYS A 226 -1.72 7.16 -10.63
C CYS A 226 -2.32 6.46 -11.86
N VAL A 227 -3.33 5.62 -11.66
CA VAL A 227 -3.93 4.78 -12.72
C VAL A 227 -5.40 5.11 -13.01
N GLY A 228 -5.86 6.28 -12.56
CA GLY A 228 -7.21 6.77 -12.86
C GLY A 228 -8.35 6.14 -12.05
N GLY A 229 -8.04 5.28 -11.07
CA GLY A 229 -9.03 4.67 -10.18
C GLY A 229 -9.61 5.65 -9.17
N GLU A 230 -10.50 5.16 -8.33
CA GLU A 230 -11.20 5.94 -7.32
C GLU A 230 -11.24 5.19 -5.97
N ILE A 231 -11.06 5.96 -4.89
CA ILE A 231 -11.34 5.50 -3.53
C ILE A 231 -12.21 6.53 -2.82
N GLN A 232 -13.19 6.06 -2.07
CA GLN A 232 -14.00 6.84 -1.15
C GLN A 232 -13.84 6.26 0.25
N CYS A 233 -13.65 7.12 1.25
CA CYS A 233 -13.43 6.71 2.63
C CYS A 233 -14.25 7.54 3.61
N LYS A 234 -14.59 6.94 4.76
CA LYS A 234 -15.12 7.62 5.94
C LYS A 234 -14.31 7.21 7.17
N LEU A 235 -14.06 8.14 8.08
CA LEU A 235 -13.44 7.81 9.38
C LEU A 235 -14.33 6.82 10.15
N TRP A 236 -13.72 5.76 10.66
CA TRP A 236 -14.40 4.72 11.42
C TRP A 236 -13.74 4.51 12.79
N PRO A 237 -14.20 5.23 13.85
CA PRO A 237 -13.67 5.07 15.21
C PRO A 237 -13.94 3.66 15.76
N ARG A 238 -12.91 2.99 16.26
CA ARG A 238 -12.98 1.61 16.79
C ARG A 238 -13.68 1.50 18.13
N ASN A 239 -13.56 2.57 18.95
CA ASN A 239 -13.97 2.60 20.35
C ASN A 239 -14.41 4.01 20.76
N ASP A 240 -14.83 4.14 22.03
CA ASP A 240 -15.27 5.42 22.58
C ASP A 240 -14.13 6.43 22.73
N GLU A 241 -12.89 5.98 22.92
CA GLU A 241 -11.70 6.85 22.98
C GLU A 241 -11.47 7.56 21.64
N GLU A 242 -11.49 6.82 20.53
CA GLU A 242 -11.39 7.42 19.20
C GLU A 242 -12.60 8.30 18.85
N ARG A 243 -13.81 7.96 19.36
CA ARG A 243 -14.99 8.85 19.22
C ARG A 243 -14.80 10.15 19.97
N ALA A 244 -14.28 10.08 21.21
CA ALA A 244 -13.97 11.27 22.00
C ALA A 244 -12.87 12.11 21.34
N LEU A 245 -11.81 11.48 20.79
CA LEU A 245 -10.77 12.14 20.03
C LEU A 245 -11.35 12.88 18.81
N ALA A 246 -12.24 12.23 18.07
CA ALA A 246 -12.91 12.84 16.92
C ALA A 246 -13.72 14.08 17.34
N GLN A 247 -14.41 14.04 18.49
CA GLN A 247 -15.14 15.19 19.03
C GLN A 247 -14.20 16.33 19.42
N VAL A 248 -13.10 16.03 20.14
CA VAL A 248 -12.10 17.03 20.55
C VAL A 248 -11.46 17.73 19.36
N GLN A 249 -11.19 16.98 18.30
CA GLN A 249 -10.59 17.50 17.06
C GLN A 249 -11.64 18.09 16.09
N ASN A 250 -12.93 18.08 16.43
CA ASN A 250 -14.03 18.50 15.55
C ASN A 250 -14.01 17.79 14.19
N LEU A 251 -13.70 16.48 14.18
CA LEU A 251 -13.71 15.68 12.95
C LEU A 251 -15.16 15.34 12.57
N ASP A 252 -15.51 15.59 11.32
CA ASP A 252 -16.79 15.16 10.76
C ASP A 252 -16.71 13.69 10.34
N LEU A 253 -17.28 12.79 11.15
CA LEU A 253 -17.35 11.36 10.87
C LEU A 253 -18.27 11.02 9.66
N GLY A 254 -19.15 11.95 9.26
CA GLY A 254 -19.99 11.83 8.08
C GLY A 254 -19.29 12.23 6.79
N LYS A 255 -18.15 12.93 6.89
CA LYS A 255 -17.40 13.39 5.73
C LYS A 255 -16.93 12.21 4.86
N VAL A 256 -17.20 12.30 3.57
CA VAL A 256 -16.62 11.41 2.57
C VAL A 256 -15.29 12.00 2.10
N TYR A 257 -14.23 11.25 2.29
CA TYR A 257 -12.90 11.57 1.76
C TYR A 257 -12.76 10.89 0.40
N MET A 258 -12.63 11.70 -0.66
CA MET A 258 -12.39 11.25 -2.02
C MET A 258 -10.90 11.03 -2.27
N THR A 259 -10.53 10.39 -3.35
CA THR A 259 -9.12 10.20 -3.76
C THR A 259 -8.31 11.50 -3.66
N ASN A 260 -8.87 12.63 -4.12
CA ASN A 260 -8.20 13.92 -4.08
C ASN A 260 -8.16 14.59 -2.69
N ASP A 261 -8.98 14.15 -1.74
CA ASP A 261 -8.86 14.59 -0.34
C ASP A 261 -7.72 13.86 0.36
N LEU A 262 -7.48 12.59 0.00
CA LEU A 262 -6.40 11.77 0.53
C LEU A 262 -5.05 12.11 -0.10
N VAL A 263 -5.04 12.45 -1.39
CA VAL A 263 -3.84 12.80 -2.15
C VAL A 263 -4.14 13.98 -3.07
N ARG A 264 -3.75 15.18 -2.66
CA ARG A 264 -3.99 16.44 -3.43
C ARG A 264 -2.94 16.70 -4.50
N GLY A 265 -1.73 16.11 -4.37
CA GLY A 265 -0.61 16.33 -5.27
C GLY A 265 -0.88 15.83 -6.70
N GLU A 266 -0.16 16.41 -7.67
CA GLU A 266 -0.21 16.04 -9.08
C GLU A 266 1.06 15.32 -9.54
N ASN A 267 2.12 15.29 -8.72
CA ASN A 267 3.35 14.53 -8.97
C ASN A 267 3.48 13.38 -7.98
N VAL A 268 2.59 12.42 -8.13
CA VAL A 268 2.48 11.25 -7.24
C VAL A 268 3.21 10.07 -7.84
N PHE A 269 3.93 9.33 -6.99
CA PHE A 269 4.52 8.03 -7.31
C PHE A 269 4.06 6.99 -6.28
N PHE A 270 3.93 5.78 -6.74
CA PHE A 270 3.70 4.59 -5.92
C PHE A 270 4.64 3.49 -6.37
N ALA A 271 5.28 2.80 -5.45
CA ALA A 271 6.07 1.61 -5.74
C ALA A 271 5.79 0.51 -4.70
N ALA A 272 5.74 -0.73 -5.16
CA ALA A 272 5.61 -1.89 -4.29
C ALA A 272 6.44 -3.06 -4.81
N THR A 273 6.90 -3.92 -3.89
CA THR A 273 7.62 -5.17 -4.20
C THR A 273 7.02 -6.32 -3.39
N GLY A 274 6.77 -7.45 -4.04
CA GLY A 274 6.24 -8.65 -3.39
C GLY A 274 7.25 -9.27 -2.42
N LEU A 275 6.81 -9.55 -1.17
CA LEU A 275 7.55 -10.34 -0.20
C LEU A 275 7.21 -11.82 -0.32
N THR A 276 5.91 -12.12 -0.31
CA THR A 276 5.38 -13.48 -0.55
C THR A 276 4.59 -13.49 -1.85
N ASP A 277 4.42 -14.68 -2.46
CA ASP A 277 3.64 -14.78 -3.69
C ASP A 277 2.21 -14.28 -3.50
N GLY A 278 1.72 -13.48 -4.43
CA GLY A 278 0.37 -12.95 -4.43
C GLY A 278 -0.16 -12.75 -5.85
N GLU A 279 -1.45 -12.47 -5.97
CA GLU A 279 -2.07 -12.21 -7.27
C GLU A 279 -1.64 -10.85 -7.86
N PHE A 280 -1.27 -9.91 -6.98
CA PHE A 280 -0.76 -8.59 -7.41
C PHE A 280 0.71 -8.67 -7.79
N LEU A 281 1.57 -9.19 -6.88
CA LEU A 281 3.01 -9.31 -7.09
C LEU A 281 3.51 -10.70 -6.66
N ARG A 282 4.49 -11.23 -7.40
CA ARG A 282 5.21 -12.44 -7.01
C ARG A 282 6.18 -12.12 -5.88
N GLY A 283 6.35 -13.06 -4.95
CA GLY A 283 7.29 -12.96 -3.84
C GLY A 283 8.75 -13.09 -4.25
N VAL A 284 9.62 -12.81 -3.30
CA VAL A 284 11.07 -12.93 -3.46
C VAL A 284 11.48 -14.39 -3.69
N ARG A 285 12.27 -14.64 -4.72
CA ARG A 285 12.85 -15.95 -5.03
C ARG A 285 14.35 -15.92 -4.83
N TYR A 286 14.84 -16.62 -3.81
CA TYR A 286 16.27 -16.76 -3.56
C TYR A 286 16.86 -17.93 -4.34
N TYR A 287 18.08 -17.76 -4.86
CA TYR A 287 18.87 -18.79 -5.53
C TYR A 287 20.36 -18.69 -5.13
N GLY A 288 21.17 -19.63 -5.57
CA GLY A 288 22.60 -19.60 -5.29
C GLY A 288 23.27 -18.35 -5.89
N GLY A 289 23.71 -17.42 -5.02
CA GLY A 289 24.40 -16.18 -5.42
C GLY A 289 23.49 -14.98 -5.71
N GLY A 290 22.16 -15.09 -5.52
CA GLY A 290 21.27 -13.97 -5.78
C GLY A 290 19.83 -14.14 -5.34
N ALA A 291 18.98 -13.24 -5.82
CA ALA A 291 17.54 -13.33 -5.69
C ALA A 291 16.85 -12.68 -6.90
N ARG A 292 15.55 -12.95 -7.02
CA ARG A 292 14.66 -12.29 -7.96
C ARG A 292 13.54 -11.62 -7.18
N THR A 293 13.22 -10.39 -7.54
CA THR A 293 12.08 -9.64 -7.03
C THR A 293 11.09 -9.32 -8.14
N HIS A 294 9.85 -9.05 -7.78
CA HIS A 294 8.81 -8.58 -8.69
C HIS A 294 8.17 -7.35 -8.09
N SER A 295 8.27 -6.23 -8.80
CA SER A 295 7.87 -4.91 -8.33
C SER A 295 6.91 -4.25 -9.30
N VAL A 296 6.14 -3.28 -8.80
CA VAL A 296 5.36 -2.35 -9.61
C VAL A 296 5.80 -0.93 -9.27
N VAL A 297 5.80 -0.05 -10.27
CA VAL A 297 5.95 1.38 -10.08
C VAL A 297 4.94 2.13 -10.93
N MET A 298 4.30 3.11 -10.33
CA MET A 298 3.28 3.96 -10.96
C MET A 298 3.67 5.43 -10.82
N ARG A 299 3.32 6.23 -11.82
CA ARG A 299 3.53 7.67 -11.81
C ARG A 299 2.31 8.39 -12.37
N LEU A 300 1.71 9.29 -11.59
CA LEU A 300 0.55 10.07 -11.98
C LEU A 300 0.82 10.94 -13.22
N ALA A 301 1.88 11.74 -13.19
CA ALA A 301 2.17 12.72 -14.26
C ALA A 301 2.32 12.10 -15.66
N SER A 302 2.60 10.80 -15.77
CA SER A 302 2.70 10.08 -17.04
C SER A 302 1.61 9.03 -17.25
N GLY A 303 0.76 8.77 -16.25
CA GLY A 303 -0.23 7.68 -16.30
C GLY A 303 0.41 6.30 -16.51
N THR A 304 1.68 6.15 -16.13
CA THR A 304 2.44 4.94 -16.47
C THR A 304 2.53 4.01 -15.28
N MET A 305 2.15 2.76 -15.49
CA MET A 305 2.40 1.63 -14.60
C MET A 305 3.40 0.68 -15.25
N ARG A 306 4.40 0.22 -14.48
CA ARG A 306 5.40 -0.74 -14.92
C ARG A 306 5.51 -1.88 -13.93
N PHE A 307 5.45 -3.10 -14.42
CA PHE A 307 5.88 -4.28 -13.67
C PHE A 307 7.34 -4.57 -14.00
N ILE A 308 8.15 -4.81 -12.97
CA ILE A 308 9.60 -4.97 -13.07
C ILE A 308 9.99 -6.29 -12.41
N GLU A 309 10.65 -7.15 -13.17
CA GLU A 309 11.34 -8.31 -12.63
C GLU A 309 12.82 -7.99 -12.54
N SER A 310 13.39 -8.01 -11.33
CA SER A 310 14.79 -7.71 -11.08
C SER A 310 15.55 -8.95 -10.65
N HIS A 311 16.75 -9.13 -11.23
CA HIS A 311 17.67 -10.20 -10.88
C HIS A 311 18.86 -9.62 -10.11
N HIS A 312 18.91 -9.92 -8.80
CA HIS A 312 19.93 -9.42 -7.91
C HIS A 312 21.09 -10.41 -7.78
N ARG A 313 22.31 -9.92 -7.95
CA ARG A 313 23.55 -10.67 -7.73
C ARG A 313 24.24 -10.22 -6.47
N TRP A 314 24.44 -11.12 -5.50
CA TRP A 314 25.03 -10.78 -4.23
C TRP A 314 26.47 -10.27 -4.37
N ASP A 315 27.29 -10.88 -5.27
CA ASP A 315 28.66 -10.48 -5.52
C ASP A 315 28.81 -9.03 -6.01
N LYS A 316 27.73 -8.44 -6.56
CA LYS A 316 27.68 -7.05 -6.99
C LYS A 316 26.98 -6.15 -5.98
N LEU A 317 25.79 -6.54 -5.53
CA LEU A 317 24.98 -5.74 -4.62
C LEU A 317 25.71 -5.44 -3.31
N MET A 318 26.43 -6.43 -2.75
CA MET A 318 27.24 -6.30 -1.52
C MET A 318 28.47 -5.37 -1.68
N ARG A 319 28.82 -4.95 -2.89
CA ARG A 319 29.90 -3.98 -3.12
C ARG A 319 29.43 -2.53 -3.08
N ILE A 320 28.15 -2.30 -3.34
CA ILE A 320 27.57 -0.95 -3.48
C ILE A 320 26.56 -0.64 -2.37
N SER A 321 26.30 -1.57 -1.46
CA SER A 321 25.36 -1.43 -0.35
C SER A 321 26.02 -1.95 0.93
N GLU A 322 25.85 -1.22 2.02
CA GLU A 322 26.25 -1.65 3.36
C GLU A 322 25.28 -2.68 3.95
N LEU A 323 24.10 -2.84 3.34
CA LEU A 323 23.09 -3.82 3.77
C LEU A 323 23.59 -5.26 3.52
N GLN A 324 23.46 -6.09 4.53
CA GLN A 324 23.85 -7.50 4.48
C GLN A 324 22.73 -8.34 3.83
N TYR A 325 22.83 -8.61 2.53
CA TYR A 325 21.87 -9.43 1.77
C TYR A 325 22.25 -10.93 1.74
N ASP A 326 23.52 -11.29 1.93
CA ASP A 326 23.99 -12.69 2.01
C ASP A 326 24.81 -12.91 3.30
N ARG A 327 24.37 -13.87 4.12
CA ARG A 327 25.07 -14.24 5.36
C ARG A 327 26.36 -15.06 5.14
N ARG A 328 26.59 -15.57 3.91
CA ARG A 328 27.74 -16.42 3.59
C ARG A 328 29.05 -15.65 3.44
N GLY A 329 29.03 -14.31 3.48
CA GLY A 329 30.21 -13.45 3.33
C GLY A 329 31.10 -13.30 4.57
N ASN A 330 30.71 -13.76 5.74
CA ASN A 330 31.50 -13.63 7.00
C ASN A 330 32.28 -14.90 7.40
N GLY A 331 32.51 -15.78 6.46
CA GLY A 331 33.39 -16.95 6.65
C GLY A 331 34.79 -16.68 6.08
N LYS A 332 35.62 -15.83 6.74
CA LYS A 332 37.07 -15.86 6.72
C LYS A 332 37.59 -15.76 8.15
#